data_4391f9b693d3099de16d745195c5cb9a
#
_entry.id   4391f9b693d3099de16d745195c5cb9a
#
_cell.length_a   1.000
_cell.length_b   1.000
_cell.length_c   1.000
_cell.angle_alpha   90.00
_cell.angle_beta   90.00
_cell.angle_gamma   90.00
#
_symmetry.space_group_name_H-M   'P 1'
#
loop_
_entity.id
_entity.type
_entity.pdbx_description
1 polymer ?
#
loop_
_entity_poly.entity_id
_entity_poly.type
_entity_poly.pdbx_seq_one_letter_code
_entity_poly.pdbx_strand_id
1 'polypeptide(L)'
;MTTAASGRSTPTPPPPYPGSAPDATRYDYEWQKPKAAICVDKTPVVDLVELGQEQEFLAWVKVTLAPLPRFIRLRLASRIDSIHTMKGRHIARLALRDIIRRDLPPINMVNEQYAIAMTDEAKSQADTAFKGLNPLYHTFNTLHGLVERFNHLPDFTPEDVELLAQDIAIYMRSVLSEVHETVETQSDRKYAGYLYTEAAILARLFFLTPPSWAKYCRGALFIDEATTGISKMLDDRYWHRNLKKYAARWREHLHIAFGDVKRGAAPYCSKHHVDEWDARRKRSRAIMARLELEDQDTKKRISLIEQIDKSISNPALRRVELMTRIGGFEKVATESGYAGQFFTLTAPSKYHAYTVFGHRNAKWNGASPRATQRYLNRVWQKIRAELARREIPVFGLRVAESHHDGTPHWHGLLFSLPEHSAELLEVMEDYATREDAEELQGKHGNQ
;
A
#
# COMPACT_ATOMS: atom_id res chain seq x y z
N MET A 1 67.26 12.38 19.25
CA MET A 1 66.03 11.82 19.87
C MET A 1 64.84 12.37 19.10
N THR A 2 64.36 11.59 18.18
CA THR A 2 63.30 11.91 17.21
C THR A 2 61.98 11.37 17.75
N THR A 3 61.07 12.24 18.08
CA THR A 3 59.71 11.89 18.49
C THR A 3 58.83 11.75 17.25
N ALA A 4 58.34 10.56 17.02
CA ALA A 4 57.36 10.25 15.96
C ALA A 4 55.97 10.78 16.34
N ALA A 5 55.42 11.64 15.50
CA ALA A 5 54.04 12.08 15.60
C ALA A 5 53.10 10.98 15.02
N SER A 6 52.27 10.43 15.87
CA SER A 6 51.18 9.52 15.44
C SER A 6 50.09 10.32 14.70
N GLY A 7 50.05 10.17 13.39
CA GLY A 7 48.92 10.68 12.57
C GLY A 7 47.62 9.97 12.93
N ARG A 8 46.71 10.70 13.56
CA ARG A 8 45.29 10.27 13.62
C ARG A 8 44.68 10.46 12.24
N SER A 9 44.37 9.35 11.60
CA SER A 9 43.57 9.37 10.39
C SER A 9 42.16 9.91 10.74
N THR A 10 41.79 11.04 10.17
CA THR A 10 40.43 11.55 10.21
C THR A 10 39.52 10.51 9.56
N PRO A 11 38.38 10.15 10.19
CA PRO A 11 37.42 9.25 9.53
C PRO A 11 36.88 9.88 8.25
N THR A 12 36.94 9.13 7.19
CA THR A 12 36.34 9.52 5.88
C THR A 12 34.86 9.83 6.11
N PRO A 13 34.35 10.99 5.65
CA PRO A 13 32.93 11.29 5.80
C PRO A 13 32.11 10.22 5.07
N PRO A 14 30.94 9.83 5.62
CA PRO A 14 30.06 8.87 4.97
C PRO A 14 29.61 9.43 3.62
N PRO A 15 29.40 8.57 2.60
CA PRO A 15 29.00 9.01 1.28
C PRO A 15 27.69 9.81 1.32
N PRO A 16 27.53 10.81 0.44
CA PRO A 16 26.34 11.65 0.41
C PRO A 16 25.08 10.81 0.09
N TYR A 17 24.00 11.16 0.72
CA TYR A 17 22.72 10.45 0.59
C TYR A 17 22.12 10.61 -0.84
N PRO A 18 21.45 9.58 -1.39
CA PRO A 18 20.76 9.68 -2.68
C PRO A 18 19.74 10.82 -2.67
N GLY A 19 19.95 11.81 -3.53
CA GLY A 19 19.01 12.92 -3.74
C GLY A 19 19.43 14.28 -3.21
N SER A 20 20.65 14.44 -2.68
CA SER A 20 21.15 15.73 -2.20
C SER A 20 21.95 16.54 -3.22
N ALA A 21 22.28 15.97 -4.38
CA ALA A 21 22.93 16.68 -5.48
C ALA A 21 22.11 16.56 -6.78
N PRO A 22 22.12 17.59 -7.66
CA PRO A 22 21.44 17.53 -8.95
C PRO A 22 21.93 16.41 -9.87
N ASP A 23 23.16 15.95 -9.69
CA ASP A 23 23.83 14.92 -10.49
C ASP A 23 24.03 13.58 -9.73
N ALA A 24 23.49 13.45 -8.53
CA ALA A 24 23.57 12.17 -7.83
C ALA A 24 22.79 11.13 -8.61
N THR A 25 23.49 10.13 -9.13
CA THR A 25 22.85 8.98 -9.76
C THR A 25 21.86 8.37 -8.76
N ARG A 26 20.67 8.06 -9.22
CA ARG A 26 19.58 7.44 -8.43
C ARG A 26 20.05 6.22 -7.62
N TYR A 27 21.19 5.66 -7.94
CA TYR A 27 21.72 4.41 -7.45
C TYR A 27 23.15 4.57 -6.98
N ASP A 28 23.37 4.56 -5.67
CA ASP A 28 24.71 4.65 -5.05
C ASP A 28 25.39 3.28 -4.96
N TYR A 29 24.62 2.20 -5.04
CA TYR A 29 25.11 0.83 -4.95
C TYR A 29 24.83 0.08 -6.25
N GLU A 30 25.73 -0.83 -6.61
CA GLU A 30 25.63 -1.60 -7.84
C GLU A 30 24.35 -2.46 -7.95
N TRP A 31 23.83 -2.93 -6.81
CA TRP A 31 22.57 -3.67 -6.75
C TRP A 31 21.33 -2.78 -6.94
N GLN A 32 21.45 -1.47 -6.76
CA GLN A 32 20.39 -0.48 -7.00
C GLN A 32 20.37 0.00 -8.46
N LYS A 33 21.48 -0.18 -9.19
CA LYS A 33 21.53 0.17 -10.62
C LYS A 33 20.51 -0.70 -11.38
N PRO A 34 19.68 -0.14 -12.24
CA PRO A 34 18.88 -0.95 -13.11
C PRO A 34 19.84 -1.85 -13.87
N LYS A 35 19.72 -3.16 -13.73
CA LYS A 35 20.32 -4.07 -14.71
C LYS A 35 19.84 -3.60 -16.05
N ALA A 36 20.78 -3.37 -16.99
CA ALA A 36 20.56 -2.78 -18.30
C ALA A 36 19.15 -3.08 -18.79
N ALA A 37 18.33 -2.05 -18.93
CA ALA A 37 16.97 -2.23 -19.36
C ALA A 37 17.07 -3.03 -20.65
N ILE A 38 16.63 -4.28 -20.61
CA ILE A 38 16.20 -4.93 -21.83
C ILE A 38 15.13 -3.95 -22.29
N CYS A 39 15.49 -3.16 -23.29
CA CYS A 39 14.61 -2.18 -23.89
C CYS A 39 13.48 -2.99 -24.52
N VAL A 40 12.43 -3.23 -23.75
CA VAL A 40 11.19 -3.86 -24.24
C VAL A 40 10.38 -2.73 -24.85
N ASP A 41 10.96 -2.15 -25.91
CA ASP A 41 10.26 -1.19 -26.76
C ASP A 41 9.35 -1.86 -27.79
N LYS A 42 9.13 -3.14 -27.60
CA LYS A 42 8.06 -3.89 -28.28
C LYS A 42 7.43 -4.76 -27.22
N THR A 43 6.39 -4.26 -26.61
CA THR A 43 5.42 -5.16 -25.96
C THR A 43 5.00 -6.12 -27.07
N PRO A 44 5.45 -7.38 -27.09
CA PRO A 44 4.93 -8.29 -28.08
C PRO A 44 3.45 -8.39 -27.76
N VAL A 45 2.60 -7.92 -28.66
CA VAL A 45 1.20 -8.27 -28.66
C VAL A 45 1.16 -9.73 -29.08
N VAL A 46 1.62 -10.61 -28.18
CA VAL A 46 1.39 -12.03 -28.36
C VAL A 46 -0.07 -12.20 -28.07
N ASP A 47 -0.83 -12.34 -29.14
CA ASP A 47 -2.17 -12.84 -29.03
C ASP A 47 -2.04 -14.28 -28.46
N LEU A 48 -2.43 -14.43 -27.16
CA LEU A 48 -2.44 -15.76 -26.52
C LEU A 48 -3.26 -16.76 -27.33
N VAL A 49 -4.14 -16.26 -28.21
CA VAL A 49 -4.94 -17.01 -29.17
C VAL A 49 -4.05 -17.73 -30.21
N GLU A 50 -2.93 -17.11 -30.62
CA GLU A 50 -2.02 -17.72 -31.61
C GLU A 50 -1.16 -18.87 -31.06
N LEU A 51 -1.01 -18.98 -29.73
CA LEU A 51 -0.22 -20.05 -29.11
C LEU A 51 -0.89 -21.43 -29.16
N GLY A 52 -2.14 -21.50 -29.47
CA GLY A 52 -2.86 -22.77 -29.55
C GLY A 52 -3.81 -22.85 -30.74
N GLN A 53 -3.67 -23.83 -31.58
CA GLN A 53 -4.66 -24.13 -32.65
C GLN A 53 -5.85 -24.94 -32.14
N GLU A 54 -5.83 -25.38 -30.87
CA GLU A 54 -6.95 -26.10 -30.29
C GLU A 54 -7.92 -25.11 -29.69
N GLN A 55 -9.08 -24.97 -30.24
CA GLN A 55 -10.13 -24.03 -29.81
C GLN A 55 -10.48 -24.15 -28.32
N GLU A 56 -10.52 -25.36 -27.78
CA GLU A 56 -10.83 -25.62 -26.37
C GLU A 56 -9.74 -25.05 -25.44
N PHE A 57 -8.47 -25.23 -25.81
CA PHE A 57 -7.34 -24.69 -25.03
C PHE A 57 -7.38 -23.15 -25.03
N LEU A 58 -7.63 -22.55 -26.18
CA LEU A 58 -7.71 -21.11 -26.31
C LEU A 58 -8.90 -20.52 -25.54
N ALA A 59 -10.06 -21.21 -25.62
CA ALA A 59 -11.24 -20.80 -24.85
C ALA A 59 -10.96 -20.88 -23.33
N TRP A 60 -10.35 -21.95 -22.88
CA TRP A 60 -9.97 -22.12 -21.48
C TRP A 60 -8.98 -21.02 -21.00
N VAL A 61 -7.93 -20.71 -21.77
CA VAL A 61 -6.97 -19.65 -21.47
C VAL A 61 -7.67 -18.29 -21.41
N LYS A 62 -8.50 -17.99 -22.40
CA LYS A 62 -9.25 -16.74 -22.49
C LYS A 62 -10.15 -16.54 -21.28
N VAL A 63 -10.93 -17.55 -20.91
CA VAL A 63 -11.83 -17.49 -19.75
C VAL A 63 -11.02 -17.34 -18.44
N THR A 64 -9.95 -18.11 -18.30
CA THR A 64 -9.14 -18.10 -17.07
C THR A 64 -8.39 -16.78 -16.85
N LEU A 65 -7.89 -16.16 -17.91
CA LEU A 65 -7.11 -14.92 -17.83
C LEU A 65 -7.99 -13.65 -17.93
N ALA A 66 -9.21 -13.75 -18.44
CA ALA A 66 -10.08 -12.59 -18.62
C ALA A 66 -10.29 -11.73 -17.36
N PRO A 67 -10.48 -12.30 -16.16
CA PRO A 67 -10.67 -11.54 -14.94
C PRO A 67 -9.42 -10.82 -14.43
N LEU A 68 -8.22 -11.15 -14.99
CA LEU A 68 -6.97 -10.59 -14.51
C LEU A 68 -6.73 -9.18 -15.03
N PRO A 69 -6.10 -8.31 -14.23
CA PRO A 69 -5.63 -7.01 -14.69
C PRO A 69 -4.74 -7.12 -15.93
N ARG A 70 -4.86 -6.13 -16.83
CA ARG A 70 -4.16 -6.11 -18.12
C ARG A 70 -2.65 -6.27 -17.99
N PHE A 71 -2.04 -5.61 -17.01
CA PHE A 71 -0.58 -5.69 -16.82
C PHE A 71 -0.10 -7.11 -16.47
N ILE A 72 -0.88 -7.89 -15.71
CA ILE A 72 -0.57 -9.29 -15.41
C ILE A 72 -0.71 -10.15 -16.67
N ARG A 73 -1.81 -9.96 -17.42
CA ARG A 73 -2.04 -10.67 -18.69
C ARG A 73 -0.89 -10.46 -19.67
N LEU A 74 -0.46 -9.20 -19.87
CA LEU A 74 0.63 -8.85 -20.76
C LEU A 74 1.96 -9.48 -20.32
N ARG A 75 2.24 -9.52 -19.03
CA ARG A 75 3.46 -10.13 -18.51
C ARG A 75 3.46 -11.66 -18.65
N LEU A 76 2.31 -12.29 -18.43
CA LEU A 76 2.16 -13.71 -18.68
C LEU A 76 2.33 -14.02 -20.17
N ALA A 77 1.73 -13.24 -21.06
CA ALA A 77 1.91 -13.36 -22.51
C ALA A 77 3.37 -13.24 -22.92
N SER A 78 4.07 -12.19 -22.47
CA SER A 78 5.51 -12.01 -22.77
C SER A 78 6.38 -13.16 -22.27
N ARG A 79 6.08 -13.69 -21.08
CA ARG A 79 6.81 -14.85 -20.55
C ARG A 79 6.60 -16.10 -21.39
N ILE A 80 5.36 -16.37 -21.82
CA ILE A 80 5.03 -17.52 -22.66
C ILE A 80 5.63 -17.37 -24.05
N ASP A 81 5.60 -16.17 -24.63
CA ASP A 81 6.24 -15.89 -25.92
C ASP A 81 7.75 -16.16 -25.89
N SER A 82 8.42 -15.72 -24.85
CA SER A 82 9.85 -16.01 -24.66
C SER A 82 10.13 -17.52 -24.59
N ILE A 83 9.27 -18.28 -23.90
CA ILE A 83 9.40 -19.74 -23.84
C ILE A 83 9.11 -20.36 -25.22
N HIS A 84 8.10 -19.88 -25.92
CA HIS A 84 7.74 -20.33 -27.25
C HIS A 84 8.89 -20.13 -28.23
N THR A 85 9.49 -18.95 -28.25
CA THR A 85 10.62 -18.63 -29.12
C THR A 85 11.85 -19.49 -28.84
N MET A 86 12.14 -19.76 -27.55
CA MET A 86 13.35 -20.53 -27.18
C MET A 86 13.17 -22.03 -27.18
N LYS A 87 12.00 -22.56 -26.84
CA LYS A 87 11.77 -23.98 -26.55
C LYS A 87 10.62 -24.62 -27.34
N GLY A 88 9.98 -23.85 -28.20
CA GLY A 88 8.91 -24.30 -29.06
C GLY A 88 7.52 -24.38 -28.38
N ARG A 89 6.52 -24.64 -29.21
CA ARG A 89 5.09 -24.56 -28.89
C ARG A 89 4.63 -25.49 -27.77
N HIS A 90 5.09 -26.75 -27.83
CA HIS A 90 4.66 -27.74 -26.84
C HIS A 90 5.08 -27.35 -25.41
N ILE A 91 6.32 -26.90 -25.24
CA ILE A 91 6.85 -26.48 -23.94
C ILE A 91 6.15 -25.20 -23.46
N ALA A 92 5.84 -24.28 -24.38
CA ALA A 92 5.07 -23.07 -24.02
C ALA A 92 3.66 -23.39 -23.50
N ARG A 93 2.98 -24.37 -24.07
CA ARG A 93 1.67 -24.87 -23.60
C ARG A 93 1.76 -25.48 -22.19
N LEU A 94 2.76 -26.32 -21.94
CA LEU A 94 2.99 -26.91 -20.62
C LEU A 94 3.32 -25.81 -19.59
N ALA A 95 4.19 -24.87 -19.96
CA ALA A 95 4.55 -23.75 -19.08
C ALA A 95 3.34 -22.85 -18.75
N LEU A 96 2.45 -22.61 -19.70
CA LEU A 96 1.22 -21.85 -19.43
C LEU A 96 0.30 -22.58 -18.44
N ARG A 97 0.11 -23.90 -18.61
CA ARG A 97 -0.65 -24.71 -17.65
C ARG A 97 -0.06 -24.65 -16.23
N ASP A 98 1.27 -24.74 -16.12
CA ASP A 98 1.96 -24.65 -14.84
C ASP A 98 1.82 -23.26 -14.21
N ILE A 99 1.95 -22.20 -15.01
CA ILE A 99 1.75 -20.83 -14.57
C ILE A 99 0.32 -20.64 -14.03
N ILE A 100 -0.69 -21.08 -14.79
CA ILE A 100 -2.08 -20.98 -14.38
C ILE A 100 -2.32 -21.75 -13.07
N ARG A 101 -1.81 -22.96 -12.94
CA ARG A 101 -2.00 -23.78 -11.74
C ARG A 101 -1.29 -23.22 -10.51
N ARG A 102 -0.10 -22.64 -10.67
CA ARG A 102 0.75 -22.21 -9.57
C ARG A 102 0.63 -20.73 -9.24
N ASP A 103 0.54 -19.87 -10.26
CA ASP A 103 0.66 -18.43 -10.08
C ASP A 103 -0.70 -17.73 -10.02
N LEU A 104 -1.76 -18.28 -10.66
CA LEU A 104 -3.09 -17.66 -10.63
C LEU A 104 -3.82 -17.73 -9.28
N PRO A 105 -3.80 -18.84 -8.50
CA PRO A 105 -4.55 -18.88 -7.26
C PRO A 105 -4.22 -17.74 -6.29
N PRO A 106 -2.93 -17.40 -6.02
CA PRO A 106 -2.62 -16.25 -5.16
C PRO A 106 -3.01 -14.90 -5.77
N ILE A 107 -2.99 -14.75 -7.10
CA ILE A 107 -3.43 -13.53 -7.77
C ILE A 107 -4.95 -13.37 -7.62
N ASN A 108 -5.71 -14.44 -7.84
CA ASN A 108 -7.17 -14.43 -7.68
C ASN A 108 -7.56 -14.15 -6.23
N MET A 109 -6.89 -14.79 -5.27
CA MET A 109 -7.09 -14.54 -3.84
C MET A 109 -6.89 -13.06 -3.47
N VAL A 110 -5.89 -12.39 -4.07
CA VAL A 110 -5.69 -10.95 -3.88
C VAL A 110 -6.79 -10.17 -4.58
N ASN A 111 -7.13 -10.53 -5.82
CA ASN A 111 -8.16 -9.82 -6.59
C ASN A 111 -9.52 -9.82 -5.87
N GLU A 112 -9.92 -10.96 -5.32
CA GLU A 112 -11.14 -11.12 -4.54
C GLU A 112 -11.21 -10.22 -3.28
N GLN A 113 -10.05 -9.85 -2.71
CA GLN A 113 -10.02 -8.95 -1.56
C GLN A 113 -10.32 -7.49 -1.91
N TYR A 114 -10.19 -7.10 -3.18
CA TYR A 114 -10.30 -5.71 -3.62
C TYR A 114 -11.44 -5.49 -4.60
N ALA A 115 -11.78 -6.47 -5.42
CA ALA A 115 -12.86 -6.35 -6.39
C ALA A 115 -14.22 -6.42 -5.70
N ILE A 116 -15.17 -5.65 -6.23
CA ILE A 116 -16.58 -5.75 -5.85
C ILE A 116 -17.17 -6.94 -6.60
N ALA A 117 -17.66 -7.93 -5.87
CA ALA A 117 -18.33 -9.07 -6.46
C ALA A 117 -19.66 -8.63 -7.07
N MET A 118 -19.82 -8.89 -8.37
CA MET A 118 -21.08 -8.69 -9.08
C MET A 118 -21.78 -10.03 -9.19
N THR A 119 -22.95 -10.17 -8.59
CA THR A 119 -23.76 -11.38 -8.76
C THR A 119 -24.34 -11.43 -10.16
N ASP A 120 -24.52 -12.64 -10.70
CA ASP A 120 -25.15 -12.81 -12.02
C ASP A 120 -26.61 -12.32 -12.05
N GLU A 121 -27.28 -12.34 -10.89
CA GLU A 121 -28.60 -11.75 -10.70
C GLU A 121 -28.55 -10.22 -10.85
N ALA A 122 -27.55 -9.54 -10.30
CA ALA A 122 -27.37 -8.10 -10.46
C ALA A 122 -27.05 -7.73 -11.91
N LYS A 123 -26.27 -8.55 -12.62
CA LYS A 123 -26.01 -8.38 -14.06
C LYS A 123 -27.28 -8.60 -14.87
N SER A 124 -28.03 -9.68 -14.60
CA SER A 124 -29.29 -9.99 -15.30
C SER A 124 -30.36 -8.93 -15.07
N GLN A 125 -30.47 -8.40 -13.85
CA GLN A 125 -31.38 -7.28 -13.57
C GLN A 125 -30.96 -6.01 -14.29
N ALA A 126 -29.65 -5.72 -14.37
CA ALA A 126 -29.13 -4.61 -15.16
C ALA A 126 -29.44 -4.76 -16.64
N ASP A 127 -29.24 -5.96 -17.23
CA ASP A 127 -29.49 -6.25 -18.64
C ASP A 127 -31.01 -6.22 -18.96
N THR A 128 -31.85 -6.69 -18.05
CA THR A 128 -33.32 -6.65 -18.21
C THR A 128 -33.84 -5.22 -18.09
N ALA A 129 -33.24 -4.46 -17.22
CA ALA A 129 -33.58 -3.07 -16.98
C ALA A 129 -33.25 -2.16 -18.16
N PHE A 130 -32.26 -2.49 -18.98
CA PHE A 130 -31.87 -1.73 -20.16
C PHE A 130 -32.97 -1.72 -21.25
N LYS A 131 -33.94 -2.61 -21.18
CA LYS A 131 -34.99 -2.75 -22.19
C LYS A 131 -36.22 -1.84 -22.00
N GLY A 132 -36.27 -1.04 -20.96
CA GLY A 132 -37.39 -0.12 -20.67
C GLY A 132 -36.93 1.26 -20.23
N LEU A 133 -37.36 2.29 -20.91
CA LEU A 133 -37.08 3.72 -20.75
C LEU A 133 -37.59 4.30 -19.40
N ASN A 134 -37.09 3.87 -18.26
CA ASN A 134 -37.44 4.45 -16.97
C ASN A 134 -36.22 5.21 -16.38
N PRO A 135 -36.35 6.45 -15.89
CA PRO A 135 -35.25 7.23 -15.28
C PRO A 135 -34.50 6.53 -14.13
N LEU A 136 -35.17 5.69 -13.35
CA LEU A 136 -34.56 4.82 -12.33
C LEU A 136 -33.51 3.88 -12.92
N TYR A 137 -33.58 3.55 -14.19
CA TYR A 137 -32.59 2.70 -14.88
C TYR A 137 -31.28 3.40 -15.16
N HIS A 138 -31.31 4.70 -15.43
CA HIS A 138 -30.06 5.46 -15.55
C HIS A 138 -29.24 5.36 -14.29
N THR A 139 -29.90 5.40 -13.14
CA THR A 139 -29.22 5.34 -11.83
C THR A 139 -28.58 3.96 -11.60
N PHE A 140 -29.29 2.87 -11.88
CA PHE A 140 -28.77 1.51 -11.67
C PHE A 140 -27.69 1.13 -12.68
N ASN A 141 -27.88 1.42 -13.96
CA ASN A 141 -26.87 1.20 -14.98
C ASN A 141 -25.60 2.02 -14.73
N THR A 142 -25.76 3.23 -14.21
CA THR A 142 -24.63 4.08 -13.83
C THR A 142 -23.85 3.45 -12.68
N LEU A 143 -24.52 2.92 -11.65
CA LEU A 143 -23.84 2.23 -10.54
C LEU A 143 -23.10 0.97 -11.01
N HIS A 144 -23.73 0.15 -11.87
CA HIS A 144 -23.10 -1.02 -12.46
C HIS A 144 -21.83 -0.63 -13.23
N GLY A 145 -21.93 0.35 -14.13
CA GLY A 145 -20.78 0.85 -14.89
C GLY A 145 -19.68 1.44 -14.00
N LEU A 146 -20.03 2.09 -12.89
CA LEU A 146 -19.06 2.57 -11.89
C LEU A 146 -18.36 1.41 -11.18
N VAL A 147 -19.08 0.35 -10.83
CA VAL A 147 -18.52 -0.85 -10.20
C VAL A 147 -17.60 -1.60 -11.17
N GLU A 148 -17.99 -1.76 -12.43
CA GLU A 148 -17.13 -2.36 -13.47
C GLU A 148 -15.81 -1.58 -13.60
N ARG A 149 -15.91 -0.26 -13.73
CA ARG A 149 -14.72 0.61 -13.80
C ARG A 149 -13.86 0.53 -12.53
N PHE A 150 -14.50 0.47 -11.36
CA PHE A 150 -13.79 0.29 -10.10
C PHE A 150 -12.99 -1.03 -10.08
N ASN A 151 -13.53 -2.10 -10.62
CA ASN A 151 -12.85 -3.40 -10.71
C ASN A 151 -11.65 -3.39 -11.68
N HIS A 152 -11.52 -2.38 -12.52
CA HIS A 152 -10.37 -2.14 -13.39
C HIS A 152 -9.32 -1.17 -12.81
N LEU A 153 -9.49 -0.70 -11.58
CA LEU A 153 -8.56 0.24 -10.93
C LEU A 153 -7.07 -0.13 -11.00
N PRO A 154 -6.65 -1.41 -10.95
CA PRO A 154 -5.24 -1.76 -11.09
C PRO A 154 -4.61 -1.34 -12.42
N ASP A 155 -5.42 -1.24 -13.48
CA ASP A 155 -4.96 -0.90 -14.84
C ASP A 155 -5.15 0.60 -15.18
N PHE A 156 -5.80 1.36 -14.31
CA PHE A 156 -6.18 2.75 -14.57
C PHE A 156 -4.97 3.70 -14.55
N THR A 157 -4.99 4.65 -15.49
CA THR A 157 -4.12 5.82 -15.45
C THR A 157 -4.59 6.81 -14.36
N PRO A 158 -3.78 7.79 -13.98
CA PRO A 158 -4.22 8.85 -13.07
C PRO A 158 -5.48 9.58 -13.55
N GLU A 159 -5.59 9.79 -14.85
CA GLU A 159 -6.71 10.44 -15.53
C GLU A 159 -8.00 9.59 -15.45
N ASP A 160 -7.89 8.28 -15.65
CA ASP A 160 -9.03 7.34 -15.50
C ASP A 160 -9.55 7.32 -14.06
N VAL A 161 -8.65 7.38 -13.06
CA VAL A 161 -9.03 7.46 -11.65
C VAL A 161 -9.75 8.77 -11.33
N GLU A 162 -9.32 9.88 -11.94
CA GLU A 162 -9.96 11.19 -11.78
C GLU A 162 -11.38 11.18 -12.38
N LEU A 163 -11.54 10.68 -13.60
CA LEU A 163 -12.84 10.54 -14.25
C LEU A 163 -13.79 9.64 -13.45
N LEU A 164 -13.31 8.50 -12.96
CA LEU A 164 -14.12 7.63 -12.09
C LEU A 164 -14.55 8.36 -10.82
N ALA A 165 -13.68 9.14 -10.22
CA ALA A 165 -13.98 9.91 -9.01
C ALA A 165 -15.05 10.97 -9.24
N GLN A 166 -14.98 11.68 -10.37
CA GLN A 166 -16.00 12.65 -10.80
C GLN A 166 -17.36 11.99 -10.99
N ASP A 167 -17.39 10.87 -11.71
CA ASP A 167 -18.63 10.15 -12.00
C ASP A 167 -19.28 9.58 -10.73
N ILE A 168 -18.48 9.04 -9.79
CA ILE A 168 -19.00 8.62 -8.48
C ILE A 168 -19.57 9.80 -7.69
N ALA A 169 -18.90 10.95 -7.72
CA ALA A 169 -19.40 12.15 -7.04
C ALA A 169 -20.71 12.68 -7.67
N ILE A 170 -20.86 12.60 -9.00
CA ILE A 170 -22.09 12.92 -9.71
C ILE A 170 -23.20 11.96 -9.30
N TYR A 171 -22.92 10.66 -9.32
CA TYR A 171 -23.86 9.63 -8.89
C TYR A 171 -24.30 9.82 -7.43
N MET A 172 -23.36 10.14 -6.54
CA MET A 172 -23.67 10.46 -5.13
C MET A 172 -24.65 11.63 -5.01
N ARG A 173 -24.48 12.68 -5.83
CA ARG A 173 -25.38 13.83 -5.83
C ARG A 173 -26.80 13.45 -6.27
N SER A 174 -26.94 12.63 -7.32
CA SER A 174 -28.25 12.16 -7.77
C SER A 174 -28.96 11.33 -6.70
N VAL A 175 -28.26 10.37 -6.08
CA VAL A 175 -28.83 9.56 -4.98
C VAL A 175 -29.28 10.42 -3.81
N LEU A 176 -28.48 11.40 -3.39
CA LEU A 176 -28.85 12.25 -2.26
C LEU A 176 -29.97 13.24 -2.61
N SER A 177 -30.12 13.66 -3.89
CA SER A 177 -31.28 14.44 -4.34
C SER A 177 -32.57 13.63 -4.24
N GLU A 178 -32.57 12.37 -4.70
CA GLU A 178 -33.72 11.48 -4.57
C GLU A 178 -34.12 11.24 -3.11
N VAL A 179 -33.14 11.04 -2.22
CA VAL A 179 -33.38 10.91 -0.78
C VAL A 179 -33.96 12.21 -0.20
N HIS A 180 -33.46 13.36 -0.64
CA HIS A 180 -34.00 14.67 -0.22
C HIS A 180 -35.48 14.82 -0.54
N GLU A 181 -35.90 14.38 -1.73
CA GLU A 181 -37.26 14.46 -2.19
C GLU A 181 -38.24 13.47 -1.50
N THR A 182 -37.70 12.36 -0.99
CA THR A 182 -38.49 11.25 -0.42
C THR A 182 -38.55 11.24 1.10
N VAL A 183 -37.60 11.87 1.79
CA VAL A 183 -37.54 11.86 3.25
C VAL A 183 -38.41 12.93 3.87
N GLU A 184 -39.54 12.54 4.41
CA GLU A 184 -40.41 13.39 5.23
C GLU A 184 -39.99 13.32 6.72
N THR A 185 -39.32 14.34 7.23
CA THR A 185 -39.02 14.48 8.65
C THR A 185 -38.91 15.94 9.08
N GLN A 186 -39.45 16.23 10.27
CA GLN A 186 -39.33 17.58 10.88
C GLN A 186 -38.06 17.76 11.72
N SER A 187 -37.21 16.72 11.82
CA SER A 187 -36.03 16.77 12.64
C SER A 187 -34.77 16.85 11.78
N ASP A 188 -34.07 17.98 11.84
CA ASP A 188 -32.79 18.20 11.15
C ASP A 188 -31.77 17.11 11.46
N ARG A 189 -31.73 16.64 12.71
CA ARG A 189 -30.84 15.56 13.11
C ARG A 189 -31.16 14.24 12.41
N LYS A 190 -32.45 13.89 12.31
CA LYS A 190 -32.87 12.66 11.60
C LYS A 190 -32.59 12.80 10.11
N TYR A 191 -32.90 13.96 9.55
CA TYR A 191 -32.67 14.25 8.14
C TYR A 191 -31.19 14.12 7.76
N ALA A 192 -30.30 14.82 8.47
CA ALA A 192 -28.85 14.70 8.28
C ALA A 192 -28.35 13.25 8.47
N GLY A 193 -28.95 12.52 9.42
CA GLY A 193 -28.67 11.10 9.65
C GLY A 193 -29.02 10.20 8.44
N TYR A 194 -30.19 10.40 7.83
CA TYR A 194 -30.58 9.66 6.64
C TYR A 194 -29.65 9.94 5.46
N LEU A 195 -29.41 11.21 5.15
CA LEU A 195 -28.49 11.58 4.05
C LEU A 195 -27.08 11.02 4.27
N TYR A 196 -26.58 11.09 5.52
CA TYR A 196 -25.28 10.53 5.83
C TYR A 196 -25.25 9.01 5.67
N THR A 197 -26.31 8.31 6.05
CA THR A 197 -26.41 6.86 5.92
C THR A 197 -26.33 6.43 4.46
N GLU A 198 -27.11 7.03 3.57
CA GLU A 198 -27.09 6.72 2.13
C GLU A 198 -25.71 7.03 1.50
N ALA A 199 -25.15 8.19 1.82
CA ALA A 199 -23.79 8.52 1.37
C ALA A 199 -22.74 7.53 1.90
N ALA A 200 -22.89 7.08 3.14
CA ALA A 200 -21.99 6.13 3.76
C ALA A 200 -22.11 4.73 3.16
N ILE A 201 -23.33 4.28 2.82
CA ILE A 201 -23.59 3.00 2.13
C ILE A 201 -22.83 2.98 0.81
N LEU A 202 -22.97 4.03 -0.01
CA LEU A 202 -22.27 4.12 -1.29
C LEU A 202 -20.73 4.16 -1.09
N ALA A 203 -20.22 4.94 -0.14
CA ALA A 203 -18.79 4.96 0.14
C ALA A 203 -18.27 3.58 0.60
N ARG A 204 -19.06 2.84 1.39
CA ARG A 204 -18.75 1.50 1.85
C ARG A 204 -18.80 0.46 0.73
N LEU A 205 -19.68 0.61 -0.24
CA LEU A 205 -19.74 -0.24 -1.45
C LEU A 205 -18.36 -0.21 -2.16
N PHE A 206 -17.76 0.95 -2.29
CA PHE A 206 -16.41 1.12 -2.86
C PHE A 206 -15.27 0.88 -1.84
N PHE A 207 -15.51 0.13 -0.77
CA PHE A 207 -14.53 -0.20 0.28
C PHE A 207 -13.86 1.01 0.95
N LEU A 208 -14.46 2.19 0.82
CA LEU A 208 -13.97 3.40 1.47
C LEU A 208 -14.57 3.55 2.88
N THR A 209 -13.82 4.20 3.75
CA THR A 209 -14.32 4.55 5.09
C THR A 209 -14.91 5.94 5.04
N PRO A 210 -16.24 6.10 5.29
CA PRO A 210 -16.87 7.41 5.33
C PRO A 210 -16.22 8.33 6.38
N PRO A 211 -16.23 9.64 6.18
CA PRO A 211 -15.80 10.59 7.20
C PRO A 211 -16.63 10.43 8.48
N SER A 212 -15.98 10.45 9.65
CA SER A 212 -16.63 10.27 10.97
C SER A 212 -17.32 8.91 11.20
N TRP A 213 -17.01 7.87 10.38
CA TRP A 213 -17.63 6.55 10.44
C TRP A 213 -17.62 5.91 11.83
N ALA A 214 -16.51 6.00 12.57
CA ALA A 214 -16.41 5.44 13.91
C ALA A 214 -17.38 6.09 14.93
N LYS A 215 -17.71 7.37 14.75
CA LYS A 215 -18.72 8.06 15.57
C LYS A 215 -20.13 7.63 15.17
N TYR A 216 -20.40 7.52 13.87
CA TYR A 216 -21.66 7.01 13.35
C TYR A 216 -21.96 5.62 13.91
N CYS A 217 -21.05 4.67 13.83
CA CYS A 217 -21.21 3.31 14.34
C CYS A 217 -21.50 3.25 15.86
N ARG A 218 -21.09 4.28 16.62
CA ARG A 218 -21.35 4.39 18.07
C ARG A 218 -22.61 5.19 18.41
N GLY A 219 -23.36 5.66 17.39
CA GLY A 219 -24.51 6.54 17.60
C GLY A 219 -24.14 7.95 18.10
N ALA A 220 -22.87 8.33 18.03
CA ALA A 220 -22.31 9.56 18.56
C ALA A 220 -21.97 10.61 17.45
N LEU A 221 -22.64 10.53 16.30
CA LEU A 221 -22.46 11.48 15.20
C LEU A 221 -23.31 12.73 15.45
N PHE A 222 -22.69 13.91 15.45
CA PHE A 222 -23.37 15.20 15.53
C PHE A 222 -23.78 15.70 14.13
N ILE A 223 -24.76 16.61 14.07
CA ILE A 223 -25.27 17.16 12.81
C ILE A 223 -24.15 17.79 11.98
N ASP A 224 -23.32 18.64 12.58
CA ASP A 224 -22.20 19.32 11.89
C ASP A 224 -21.17 18.34 11.32
N GLU A 225 -20.97 17.22 12.01
CA GLU A 225 -20.08 16.16 11.53
C GLU A 225 -20.71 15.36 10.38
N ALA A 226 -22.02 15.12 10.45
CA ALA A 226 -22.77 14.47 9.38
C ALA A 226 -22.76 15.34 8.12
N THR A 227 -23.11 16.62 8.22
CA THR A 227 -23.13 17.56 7.09
C THR A 227 -21.74 17.77 6.49
N THR A 228 -20.70 17.90 7.33
CA THR A 228 -19.30 17.94 6.86
C THR A 228 -18.91 16.63 6.16
N GLY A 229 -19.34 15.50 6.69
CA GLY A 229 -19.10 14.18 6.08
C GLY A 229 -19.76 14.05 4.72
N ILE A 230 -21.03 14.44 4.60
CA ILE A 230 -21.78 14.46 3.34
C ILE A 230 -21.10 15.39 2.33
N SER A 231 -20.79 16.63 2.71
CA SER A 231 -20.12 17.59 1.82
C SER A 231 -18.80 17.04 1.26
N LYS A 232 -18.01 16.33 2.09
CA LYS A 232 -16.79 15.66 1.62
C LYS A 232 -17.08 14.54 0.63
N MET A 233 -18.12 13.73 0.86
CA MET A 233 -18.49 12.62 -0.04
C MET A 233 -19.15 13.10 -1.34
N LEU A 234 -19.66 14.33 -1.39
CA LEU A 234 -20.11 15.00 -2.62
C LEU A 234 -18.97 15.61 -3.44
N ASP A 235 -17.76 15.75 -2.87
CA ASP A 235 -16.57 16.30 -3.52
C ASP A 235 -15.80 15.20 -4.25
N ASP A 236 -15.58 15.35 -5.55
CA ASP A 236 -14.78 14.44 -6.38
C ASP A 236 -13.34 14.27 -5.88
N ARG A 237 -12.74 15.29 -5.25
CA ARG A 237 -11.41 15.22 -4.65
C ARG A 237 -11.32 14.20 -3.50
N TYR A 238 -12.42 14.00 -2.76
CA TYR A 238 -12.49 12.95 -1.75
C TYR A 238 -12.36 11.58 -2.40
N TRP A 239 -13.11 11.33 -3.47
CA TRP A 239 -13.08 10.07 -4.22
C TRP A 239 -11.73 9.86 -4.88
N HIS A 240 -11.24 10.84 -5.65
CA HIS A 240 -9.96 10.76 -6.34
C HIS A 240 -8.82 10.40 -5.38
N ARG A 241 -8.70 11.10 -4.24
CA ARG A 241 -7.66 10.82 -3.24
C ARG A 241 -7.74 9.41 -2.67
N ASN A 242 -8.95 8.90 -2.41
CA ASN A 242 -9.15 7.59 -1.83
C ASN A 242 -9.01 6.47 -2.86
N LEU A 243 -9.58 6.61 -4.05
CA LEU A 243 -9.45 5.66 -5.16
C LEU A 243 -7.99 5.50 -5.60
N LYS A 244 -7.25 6.60 -5.72
CA LYS A 244 -5.82 6.57 -6.02
C LYS A 244 -5.02 5.74 -5.01
N LYS A 245 -5.30 5.91 -3.71
CA LYS A 245 -4.67 5.10 -2.66
C LYS A 245 -5.10 3.63 -2.74
N TYR A 246 -6.36 3.40 -3.08
CA TYR A 246 -6.92 2.06 -3.22
C TYR A 246 -6.28 1.33 -4.40
N ALA A 247 -6.25 1.95 -5.57
CA ALA A 247 -5.62 1.44 -6.78
C ALA A 247 -4.13 1.09 -6.57
N ALA A 248 -3.37 2.00 -5.95
CA ALA A 248 -1.95 1.77 -5.66
C ALA A 248 -1.73 0.56 -4.73
N ARG A 249 -2.58 0.39 -3.69
CA ARG A 249 -2.50 -0.76 -2.77
C ARG A 249 -2.86 -2.06 -3.46
N TRP A 250 -3.91 -2.05 -4.26
CA TRP A 250 -4.34 -3.23 -5.01
C TRP A 250 -3.26 -3.67 -6.00
N ARG A 251 -2.75 -2.73 -6.79
CA ARG A 251 -1.68 -2.97 -7.77
C ARG A 251 -0.42 -3.52 -7.11
N GLU A 252 0.04 -2.91 -6.01
CA GLU A 252 1.21 -3.40 -5.27
C GLU A 252 1.00 -4.80 -4.70
N HIS A 253 -0.18 -5.09 -4.15
CA HIS A 253 -0.51 -6.41 -3.64
C HIS A 253 -0.54 -7.48 -4.74
N LEU A 254 -1.03 -7.12 -5.94
CA LEU A 254 -0.95 -7.98 -7.12
C LEU A 254 0.51 -8.22 -7.57
N HIS A 255 1.37 -7.21 -7.53
CA HIS A 255 2.81 -7.40 -7.79
C HIS A 255 3.47 -8.34 -6.80
N ILE A 256 3.10 -8.27 -5.52
CA ILE A 256 3.54 -9.22 -4.49
C ILE A 256 3.04 -10.63 -4.84
N ALA A 257 1.74 -10.79 -5.08
CA ALA A 257 1.15 -12.09 -5.43
C ALA A 257 1.76 -12.71 -6.71
N PHE A 258 2.05 -11.89 -7.70
CA PHE A 258 2.66 -12.31 -8.97
C PHE A 258 4.15 -12.67 -8.83
N GLY A 259 4.82 -12.18 -7.78
CA GLY A 259 6.23 -12.48 -7.50
C GLY A 259 7.22 -11.46 -8.04
N ASP A 260 6.75 -10.26 -8.28
CA ASP A 260 7.62 -9.14 -8.64
C ASP A 260 8.38 -8.59 -7.44
N VAL A 261 7.78 -8.71 -6.25
CA VAL A 261 8.36 -8.24 -5.00
C VAL A 261 8.92 -9.42 -4.23
N LYS A 262 10.21 -9.66 -4.38
CA LYS A 262 10.94 -10.72 -3.67
C LYS A 262 12.44 -10.57 -3.84
N ARG A 263 13.21 -11.30 -3.05
CA ARG A 263 14.66 -11.44 -3.23
C ARG A 263 14.97 -11.96 -4.64
N GLY A 264 15.88 -11.29 -5.34
CA GLY A 264 16.27 -11.65 -6.71
C GLY A 264 15.38 -11.07 -7.83
N ALA A 265 14.31 -10.32 -7.47
CA ALA A 265 13.53 -9.50 -8.41
C ALA A 265 13.60 -8.03 -7.97
N ALA A 266 12.50 -7.45 -7.45
CA ALA A 266 12.49 -6.14 -6.84
C ALA A 266 12.22 -6.29 -5.34
N PRO A 267 13.23 -6.31 -4.46
CA PRO A 267 13.01 -6.41 -3.03
C PRO A 267 12.34 -5.15 -2.48
N TYR A 268 11.56 -5.31 -1.41
CA TYR A 268 10.87 -4.29 -0.62
C TYR A 268 9.61 -3.72 -1.24
N CYS A 269 9.57 -3.41 -2.54
CA CYS A 269 8.38 -2.97 -3.26
C CYS A 269 8.56 -3.17 -4.77
N SER A 270 7.45 -3.11 -5.53
CA SER A 270 7.50 -3.26 -6.99
C SER A 270 8.24 -2.10 -7.65
N LYS A 271 8.91 -2.40 -8.77
CA LYS A 271 9.54 -1.36 -9.60
C LYS A 271 8.52 -0.33 -10.06
N HIS A 272 7.31 -0.77 -10.41
CA HIS A 272 6.23 0.13 -10.80
C HIS A 272 5.93 1.18 -9.72
N HIS A 273 5.85 0.76 -8.46
CA HIS A 273 5.60 1.67 -7.33
C HIS A 273 6.73 2.69 -7.15
N VAL A 274 7.99 2.26 -7.28
CA VAL A 274 9.16 3.16 -7.23
C VAL A 274 9.12 4.18 -8.36
N ASP A 275 8.87 3.74 -9.59
CA ASP A 275 8.85 4.61 -10.77
C ASP A 275 7.70 5.64 -10.68
N GLU A 276 6.54 5.22 -10.21
CA GLU A 276 5.39 6.12 -9.96
C GLU A 276 5.70 7.15 -8.86
N TRP A 277 6.34 6.73 -7.77
CA TRP A 277 6.74 7.59 -6.68
C TRP A 277 7.76 8.64 -7.14
N ASP A 278 8.78 8.23 -7.90
CA ASP A 278 9.80 9.12 -8.47
C ASP A 278 9.20 10.14 -9.45
N ALA A 279 8.33 9.69 -10.34
CA ALA A 279 7.66 10.57 -11.29
C ALA A 279 6.81 11.63 -10.57
N ARG A 280 6.08 11.21 -9.52
CA ARG A 280 5.30 12.12 -8.68
C ARG A 280 6.19 13.11 -7.95
N ARG A 281 7.30 12.66 -7.37
CA ARG A 281 8.26 13.51 -6.67
C ARG A 281 8.87 14.55 -7.60
N LYS A 282 9.26 14.15 -8.81
CA LYS A 282 9.81 15.07 -9.84
C LYS A 282 8.79 16.14 -10.22
N ARG A 283 7.52 15.73 -10.51
CA ARG A 283 6.45 16.69 -10.84
C ARG A 283 6.18 17.66 -9.69
N SER A 284 6.09 17.14 -8.46
CA SER A 284 5.87 17.97 -7.26
C SER A 284 6.98 19.00 -7.07
N ARG A 285 8.25 18.59 -7.20
CA ARG A 285 9.39 19.51 -7.11
C ARG A 285 9.39 20.55 -8.22
N ALA A 286 9.05 20.18 -9.45
CA ALA A 286 8.96 21.11 -10.58
C ALA A 286 7.86 22.18 -10.36
N ILE A 287 6.73 21.80 -9.74
CA ILE A 287 5.69 22.78 -9.37
C ILE A 287 6.20 23.71 -8.27
N MET A 288 6.77 23.16 -7.20
CA MET A 288 7.25 23.95 -6.06
C MET A 288 8.41 24.90 -6.44
N ALA A 289 9.22 24.54 -7.43
CA ALA A 289 10.30 25.40 -7.94
C ALA A 289 9.79 26.66 -8.65
N ARG A 290 8.52 26.67 -9.07
CA ARG A 290 7.88 27.83 -9.74
C ARG A 290 7.09 28.72 -8.78
N LEU A 291 6.97 28.30 -7.51
CA LEU A 291 6.19 28.99 -6.51
C LEU A 291 7.10 29.78 -5.56
N GLU A 292 6.65 30.97 -5.24
CA GLU A 292 7.29 31.85 -4.27
C GLU A 292 6.32 32.12 -3.11
N LEU A 293 6.85 32.29 -1.92
CA LEU A 293 6.15 32.80 -0.75
C LEU A 293 6.46 34.29 -0.64
N GLU A 294 5.43 35.12 -0.56
CA GLU A 294 5.55 36.55 -0.31
C GLU A 294 5.08 36.86 1.12
N ASP A 295 5.96 37.48 1.90
CA ASP A 295 5.61 38.03 3.20
C ASP A 295 4.72 39.26 2.98
N GLN A 296 3.55 39.28 3.62
CA GLN A 296 2.55 40.33 3.39
C GLN A 296 2.99 41.71 3.90
N ASP A 297 3.79 41.73 4.96
CA ASP A 297 4.23 42.97 5.60
C ASP A 297 5.50 43.53 4.91
N THR A 298 6.51 42.69 4.74
CA THR A 298 7.82 43.11 4.23
C THR A 298 7.95 43.02 2.71
N LYS A 299 6.96 42.40 2.00
CA LYS A 299 6.98 42.12 0.57
C LYS A 299 8.18 41.30 0.11
N LYS A 300 8.88 40.67 1.05
CA LYS A 300 10.00 39.82 0.74
C LYS A 300 9.52 38.51 0.11
N ARG A 301 10.12 38.14 -1.02
CA ARG A 301 9.84 36.88 -1.72
C ARG A 301 10.91 35.85 -1.43
N ILE A 302 10.48 34.62 -1.21
CA ILE A 302 11.34 33.48 -0.92
C ILE A 302 10.85 32.29 -1.76
N SER A 303 11.78 31.62 -2.43
CA SER A 303 11.47 30.42 -3.21
C SER A 303 10.90 29.31 -2.32
N LEU A 304 9.73 28.77 -2.70
CA LEU A 304 9.08 27.68 -1.94
C LEU A 304 9.98 26.43 -1.89
N ILE A 305 10.67 26.10 -2.99
CA ILE A 305 11.54 24.92 -3.03
C ILE A 305 12.73 25.05 -2.08
N GLU A 306 13.30 26.26 -1.93
CA GLU A 306 14.39 26.49 -0.97
C GLU A 306 13.93 26.32 0.48
N GLN A 307 12.69 26.73 0.81
CA GLN A 307 12.14 26.52 2.13
C GLN A 307 11.89 25.04 2.42
N ILE A 308 11.41 24.30 1.43
CA ILE A 308 11.19 22.85 1.53
C ILE A 308 12.53 22.13 1.73
N ASP A 309 13.58 22.50 0.97
CA ASP A 309 14.89 21.89 1.08
C ASP A 309 15.59 22.20 2.42
N LYS A 310 15.24 23.31 3.06
CA LYS A 310 15.68 23.68 4.43
C LYS A 310 14.80 23.11 5.55
N SER A 311 13.70 22.44 5.22
CA SER A 311 12.76 21.88 6.20
C SER A 311 12.97 20.37 6.41
N ILE A 312 12.31 19.80 7.42
CA ILE A 312 12.26 18.35 7.67
C ILE A 312 11.56 17.56 6.55
N SER A 313 10.98 18.24 5.55
CA SER A 313 10.50 17.60 4.32
C SER A 313 11.68 17.11 3.45
N ASN A 314 12.86 17.67 3.63
CA ASN A 314 14.10 17.16 3.07
C ASN A 314 14.51 15.87 3.79
N PRO A 315 14.64 14.72 3.08
CA PRO A 315 15.01 13.46 3.72
C PRO A 315 16.35 13.48 4.45
N ALA A 316 17.33 14.28 3.98
CA ALA A 316 18.62 14.42 4.62
C ALA A 316 18.48 15.09 6.00
N LEU A 317 17.72 16.21 6.07
CA LEU A 317 17.49 16.91 7.34
C LEU A 317 16.63 16.08 8.28
N ARG A 318 15.62 15.37 7.77
CA ARG A 318 14.81 14.44 8.56
C ARG A 318 15.66 13.34 9.19
N ARG A 319 16.64 12.82 8.45
CA ARG A 319 17.58 11.84 9.00
C ARG A 319 18.42 12.42 10.13
N VAL A 320 18.99 13.60 9.91
CA VAL A 320 19.78 14.30 10.95
C VAL A 320 18.94 14.52 12.21
N GLU A 321 17.73 15.02 12.06
CA GLU A 321 16.79 15.20 13.16
C GLU A 321 16.50 13.89 13.90
N LEU A 322 16.23 12.80 13.15
CA LEU A 322 15.99 11.49 13.74
C LEU A 322 17.22 10.99 14.53
N MET A 323 18.42 11.11 13.95
CA MET A 323 19.66 10.69 14.63
C MET A 323 19.95 11.53 15.86
N THR A 324 19.70 12.84 15.80
CA THR A 324 19.82 13.74 16.98
C THR A 324 18.82 13.35 18.07
N ARG A 325 17.58 13.00 17.69
CA ARG A 325 16.56 12.52 18.63
C ARG A 325 16.95 11.19 19.29
N ILE A 326 17.53 10.25 18.51
CA ILE A 326 18.03 8.97 19.04
C ILE A 326 19.14 9.22 20.04
N GLY A 327 20.14 10.06 19.68
CA GLY A 327 21.21 10.42 20.61
C GLY A 327 20.69 11.17 21.86
N GLY A 328 19.64 11.97 21.72
CA GLY A 328 18.96 12.58 22.86
C GLY A 328 18.31 11.55 23.79
N PHE A 329 17.65 10.52 23.25
CA PHE A 329 17.10 9.43 24.05
C PHE A 329 18.19 8.63 24.77
N GLU A 330 19.29 8.32 24.08
CA GLU A 330 20.43 7.64 24.66
C GLU A 330 21.06 8.45 25.82
N LYS A 331 21.22 9.76 25.64
CA LYS A 331 21.74 10.65 26.68
C LYS A 331 20.83 10.67 27.91
N VAL A 332 19.52 10.87 27.71
CA VAL A 332 18.54 10.85 28.80
C VAL A 332 18.53 9.51 29.52
N ALA A 333 18.58 8.40 28.75
CA ALA A 333 18.64 7.06 29.32
C ALA A 333 19.89 6.87 30.22
N THR A 334 21.05 7.27 29.73
CA THR A 334 22.33 7.16 30.47
C THR A 334 22.30 8.00 31.75
N GLU A 335 21.82 9.25 31.67
CA GLU A 335 21.73 10.16 32.83
C GLU A 335 20.71 9.67 33.86
N SER A 336 19.68 8.96 33.44
CA SER A 336 18.62 8.42 34.32
C SER A 336 18.85 6.96 34.73
N GLY A 337 19.96 6.35 34.35
CA GLY A 337 20.28 4.97 34.69
C GLY A 337 19.48 3.90 33.94
N TYR A 338 18.90 4.24 32.81
CA TYR A 338 18.13 3.31 31.95
C TYR A 338 19.07 2.53 31.02
N ALA A 339 18.76 1.27 30.74
CA ALA A 339 19.44 0.42 29.78
C ALA A 339 18.63 0.35 28.47
N GLY A 340 19.34 0.42 27.33
CA GLY A 340 18.73 0.32 26.01
C GLY A 340 18.66 -1.12 25.53
N GLN A 341 17.52 -1.51 24.95
CA GLN A 341 17.29 -2.82 24.32
C GLN A 341 16.79 -2.64 22.89
N PHE A 342 17.48 -3.29 21.96
CA PHE A 342 17.08 -3.32 20.56
C PHE A 342 16.26 -4.59 20.30
N PHE A 343 15.14 -4.45 19.61
CA PHE A 343 14.27 -5.56 19.24
C PHE A 343 13.83 -5.51 17.79
N THR A 344 13.45 -6.68 17.27
CA THR A 344 12.78 -6.80 15.97
C THR A 344 11.46 -7.53 16.18
N LEU A 345 10.35 -6.93 15.75
CA LEU A 345 9.04 -7.55 15.76
C LEU A 345 8.64 -7.93 14.34
N THR A 346 8.57 -9.23 14.07
CA THR A 346 8.26 -9.80 12.77
C THR A 346 6.90 -10.50 12.81
N ALA A 347 6.15 -10.46 11.72
CA ALA A 347 4.90 -11.19 11.60
C ALA A 347 5.16 -12.69 11.31
N PRO A 348 4.25 -13.60 11.72
CA PRO A 348 4.33 -15.03 11.42
C PRO A 348 4.41 -15.33 9.91
N SER A 349 4.89 -16.52 9.56
CA SER A 349 5.17 -16.88 8.16
C SER A 349 3.97 -16.77 7.24
N LYS A 350 2.74 -16.97 7.74
CA LYS A 350 1.51 -16.82 6.94
C LYS A 350 1.26 -15.42 6.38
N TYR A 351 1.95 -14.39 6.89
CA TYR A 351 1.89 -13.03 6.38
C TYR A 351 2.89 -12.78 5.23
N HIS A 352 3.85 -13.67 5.02
CA HIS A 352 4.92 -13.54 4.04
C HIS A 352 4.58 -14.28 2.74
N ALA A 353 4.59 -13.54 1.62
CA ALA A 353 4.32 -14.12 0.30
C ALA A 353 5.49 -14.98 -0.21
N TYR A 354 6.72 -14.63 0.21
CA TYR A 354 7.95 -15.30 -0.22
C TYR A 354 8.88 -15.55 0.95
N THR A 355 9.58 -16.69 0.90
CA THR A 355 10.64 -17.04 1.84
C THR A 355 11.87 -16.15 1.65
N VAL A 356 12.79 -16.16 2.61
CA VAL A 356 14.08 -15.43 2.54
C VAL A 356 14.93 -15.80 1.32
N PHE A 357 14.69 -16.98 0.73
CA PHE A 357 15.36 -17.44 -0.48
C PHE A 357 14.65 -17.01 -1.77
N GLY A 358 13.52 -16.32 -1.69
CA GLY A 358 12.73 -15.88 -2.84
C GLY A 358 11.80 -16.95 -3.42
N HIS A 359 11.61 -18.07 -2.73
CA HIS A 359 10.61 -19.07 -3.09
C HIS A 359 9.22 -18.68 -2.57
N ARG A 360 8.18 -19.06 -3.32
CA ARG A 360 6.79 -18.83 -2.88
C ARG A 360 6.53 -19.53 -1.55
N ASN A 361 5.92 -18.84 -0.62
CA ASN A 361 5.54 -19.40 0.67
C ASN A 361 4.14 -20.04 0.57
N ALA A 362 4.06 -21.35 0.74
CA ALA A 362 2.78 -22.08 0.69
C ALA A 362 1.83 -21.75 1.84
N LYS A 363 2.35 -21.19 2.96
CA LYS A 363 1.54 -20.78 4.11
C LYS A 363 0.93 -19.39 3.95
N TRP A 364 1.32 -18.62 2.92
CA TRP A 364 0.82 -17.28 2.73
C TRP A 364 -0.70 -17.24 2.59
N ASN A 365 -1.36 -16.46 3.43
CA ASN A 365 -2.81 -16.35 3.50
C ASN A 365 -3.38 -15.17 2.68
N GLY A 366 -2.60 -14.58 1.80
CA GLY A 366 -3.01 -13.40 1.02
C GLY A 366 -2.98 -12.09 1.81
N ALA A 367 -2.28 -12.04 2.94
CA ALA A 367 -2.16 -10.81 3.72
C ALA A 367 -1.43 -9.72 2.94
N SER A 368 -2.05 -8.53 2.87
CA SER A 368 -1.41 -7.35 2.32
C SER A 368 -0.43 -6.73 3.34
N PRO A 369 0.55 -5.92 2.90
CA PRO A 369 1.42 -5.17 3.81
C PRO A 369 0.65 -4.35 4.85
N ARG A 370 -0.52 -3.82 4.47
CA ARG A 370 -1.39 -3.10 5.39
C ARG A 370 -2.05 -4.01 6.44
N ALA A 371 -2.41 -5.23 6.07
CA ALA A 371 -2.96 -6.21 7.00
C ALA A 371 -1.91 -6.61 8.03
N THR A 372 -0.69 -6.88 7.57
CA THR A 372 0.46 -7.17 8.43
C THR A 372 0.81 -6.00 9.36
N GLN A 373 0.83 -4.77 8.85
CA GLN A 373 1.03 -3.59 9.69
C GLN A 373 -0.04 -3.45 10.78
N ARG A 374 -1.30 -3.78 10.49
CA ARG A 374 -2.37 -3.81 11.50
C ARG A 374 -2.16 -4.91 12.53
N TYR A 375 -1.67 -6.08 12.11
CA TYR A 375 -1.28 -7.15 13.02
C TYR A 375 -0.20 -6.68 13.99
N LEU A 376 0.92 -6.17 13.49
CA LEU A 376 2.01 -5.65 14.33
C LEU A 376 1.55 -4.55 15.30
N ASN A 377 0.67 -3.65 14.85
CA ASN A 377 0.06 -2.65 15.73
C ASN A 377 -0.76 -3.27 16.87
N ARG A 378 -1.54 -4.33 16.60
CA ARG A 378 -2.32 -5.01 17.64
C ARG A 378 -1.41 -5.70 18.66
N VAL A 379 -0.36 -6.38 18.20
CA VAL A 379 0.65 -6.98 19.08
C VAL A 379 1.26 -5.93 19.98
N TRP A 380 1.71 -4.83 19.39
CA TRP A 380 2.31 -3.72 20.13
C TRP A 380 1.36 -3.08 21.16
N GLN A 381 0.09 -2.92 20.83
CA GLN A 381 -0.91 -2.41 21.78
C GLN A 381 -1.06 -3.34 22.99
N LYS A 382 -1.02 -4.66 22.78
CA LYS A 382 -1.07 -5.65 23.88
C LYS A 382 0.21 -5.58 24.73
N ILE A 383 1.40 -5.50 24.10
CA ILE A 383 2.67 -5.33 24.80
C ILE A 383 2.62 -4.08 25.69
N ARG A 384 2.23 -2.94 25.13
CA ARG A 384 2.14 -1.70 25.90
C ARG A 384 1.15 -1.78 27.08
N ALA A 385 0.02 -2.45 26.87
CA ALA A 385 -0.96 -2.63 27.94
C ALA A 385 -0.43 -3.52 29.07
N GLU A 386 0.35 -4.56 28.74
CA GLU A 386 0.98 -5.43 29.71
C GLU A 386 2.07 -4.72 30.49
N LEU A 387 2.97 -4.01 29.80
CA LEU A 387 4.01 -3.22 30.45
C LEU A 387 3.42 -2.18 31.43
N ALA A 388 2.29 -1.55 31.03
CA ALA A 388 1.57 -0.62 31.91
C ALA A 388 0.97 -1.33 33.15
N ARG A 389 0.44 -2.56 33.01
CA ARG A 389 -0.09 -3.35 34.13
C ARG A 389 1.00 -3.79 35.11
N ARG A 390 2.19 -4.08 34.60
CA ARG A 390 3.34 -4.46 35.41
C ARG A 390 4.14 -3.23 35.92
N GLU A 391 3.64 -2.03 35.65
CA GLU A 391 4.27 -0.76 36.06
C GLU A 391 5.73 -0.61 35.55
N ILE A 392 6.02 -1.17 34.36
CA ILE A 392 7.34 -1.08 33.72
C ILE A 392 7.38 0.18 32.86
N PRO A 393 8.05 1.25 33.28
CA PRO A 393 8.19 2.47 32.49
C PRO A 393 9.19 2.24 31.36
N VAL A 394 8.76 2.54 30.13
CA VAL A 394 9.60 2.44 28.94
C VAL A 394 9.44 3.68 28.07
N PHE A 395 10.53 4.11 27.46
CA PHE A 395 10.53 5.10 26.38
C PHE A 395 11.45 4.68 25.25
N GLY A 396 11.36 5.32 24.10
CA GLY A 396 12.19 4.97 22.96
C GLY A 396 11.51 5.25 21.63
N LEU A 397 11.94 4.53 20.60
CA LEU A 397 11.41 4.70 19.24
C LEU A 397 11.28 3.34 18.54
N ARG A 398 10.44 3.32 17.52
CA ARG A 398 10.32 2.18 16.61
C ARG A 398 10.22 2.65 15.15
N VAL A 399 10.77 1.85 14.26
CA VAL A 399 10.74 2.10 12.81
C VAL A 399 10.10 0.88 12.14
N ALA A 400 9.23 1.14 11.16
CA ALA A 400 8.70 0.09 10.29
C ALA A 400 9.56 0.01 9.04
N GLU A 401 10.03 -1.17 8.73
CA GLU A 401 10.76 -1.48 7.51
C GLU A 401 10.03 -2.53 6.68
N SER A 402 10.40 -2.66 5.42
CA SER A 402 9.86 -3.66 4.52
C SER A 402 10.84 -4.83 4.40
N HIS A 403 10.35 -6.06 4.53
CA HIS A 403 11.10 -7.24 4.11
C HIS A 403 11.25 -7.29 2.58
N HIS A 404 12.11 -8.19 2.13
CA HIS A 404 12.36 -8.43 0.70
C HIS A 404 11.09 -8.79 -0.11
N ASP A 405 10.02 -9.25 0.53
CA ASP A 405 8.73 -9.61 -0.07
C ASP A 405 7.64 -8.54 0.13
N GLY A 406 8.01 -7.35 0.62
CA GLY A 406 7.08 -6.25 0.87
C GLY A 406 6.39 -6.31 2.23
N THR A 407 6.57 -7.36 3.01
CA THR A 407 5.95 -7.53 4.32
C THR A 407 6.62 -6.61 5.35
N PRO A 408 5.89 -5.77 6.09
CA PRO A 408 6.48 -4.92 7.11
C PRO A 408 6.93 -5.70 8.33
N HIS A 409 8.07 -5.28 8.90
CA HIS A 409 8.53 -5.63 10.25
C HIS A 409 8.97 -4.36 10.98
N TRP A 410 9.16 -4.47 12.29
CA TRP A 410 9.52 -3.33 13.10
C TRP A 410 10.83 -3.54 13.81
N HIS A 411 11.69 -2.55 13.72
CA HIS A 411 12.83 -2.39 14.61
C HIS A 411 12.49 -1.36 15.67
N GLY A 412 12.89 -1.63 16.89
CA GLY A 412 12.69 -0.72 18.00
C GLY A 412 13.88 -0.67 18.94
N LEU A 413 14.06 0.49 19.53
CA LEU A 413 14.98 0.72 20.64
C LEU A 413 14.14 1.21 21.80
N LEU A 414 14.09 0.43 22.89
CA LEU A 414 13.40 0.76 24.11
C LEU A 414 14.41 0.89 25.26
N PHE A 415 14.17 1.86 26.10
CA PHE A 415 14.94 2.09 27.33
C PHE A 415 14.06 1.78 28.54
N SER A 416 14.58 0.98 29.45
CA SER A 416 13.96 0.63 30.74
C SER A 416 14.98 0.67 31.86
N LEU A 417 14.55 0.71 33.11
CA LEU A 417 15.45 0.47 34.23
C LEU A 417 16.06 -0.93 34.13
N PRO A 418 17.35 -1.11 34.48
CA PRO A 418 18.04 -2.41 34.39
C PRO A 418 17.32 -3.54 35.10
N GLU A 419 16.66 -3.27 36.21
CA GLU A 419 15.86 -4.22 37.00
C GLU A 419 14.64 -4.74 36.24
N HIS A 420 14.08 -3.94 35.31
CA HIS A 420 12.94 -4.32 34.46
C HIS A 420 13.35 -4.94 33.13
N SER A 421 14.64 -4.98 32.79
CA SER A 421 15.10 -5.43 31.47
C SER A 421 14.69 -6.86 31.14
N ALA A 422 14.81 -7.77 32.09
CA ALA A 422 14.43 -9.18 31.88
C ALA A 422 12.91 -9.34 31.67
N GLU A 423 12.12 -8.64 32.47
CA GLU A 423 10.67 -8.68 32.40
C GLU A 423 10.13 -8.01 31.12
N LEU A 424 10.78 -6.91 30.67
CA LEU A 424 10.49 -6.30 29.39
C LEU A 424 10.70 -7.28 28.22
N LEU A 425 11.81 -8.03 28.23
CA LEU A 425 12.09 -9.04 27.20
C LEU A 425 11.07 -10.18 27.24
N GLU A 426 10.73 -10.68 28.42
CA GLU A 426 9.71 -11.71 28.62
C GLU A 426 8.35 -11.27 28.02
N VAL A 427 7.90 -10.06 28.33
CA VAL A 427 6.64 -9.50 27.78
C VAL A 427 6.73 -9.36 26.26
N MET A 428 7.86 -8.86 25.73
CA MET A 428 8.04 -8.72 24.29
C MET A 428 7.99 -10.07 23.58
N GLU A 429 8.69 -11.07 24.10
CA GLU A 429 8.77 -12.42 23.55
C GLU A 429 7.40 -13.12 23.60
N ASP A 430 6.74 -13.11 24.75
CA ASP A 430 5.44 -13.73 24.93
C ASP A 430 4.39 -13.22 23.92
N TYR A 431 4.23 -11.90 23.81
CA TYR A 431 3.24 -11.34 22.88
C TYR A 431 3.63 -11.43 21.42
N ALA A 432 4.93 -11.41 21.08
CA ALA A 432 5.42 -11.54 19.72
C ALA A 432 5.24 -12.96 19.17
N THR A 433 5.28 -13.98 20.05
CA THR A 433 5.30 -15.39 19.67
C THR A 433 3.96 -16.11 19.86
N ARG A 434 2.93 -15.47 20.43
CA ARG A 434 1.62 -16.10 20.71
C ARG A 434 0.89 -16.60 19.47
N GLU A 435 1.01 -15.90 18.34
CA GLU A 435 0.38 -16.30 17.09
C GLU A 435 1.33 -17.23 16.33
N ASP A 436 0.85 -18.44 16.02
CA ASP A 436 1.60 -19.48 15.33
C ASP A 436 2.92 -19.89 16.07
N ALA A 437 2.86 -19.96 17.41
CA ALA A 437 3.98 -20.34 18.28
C ALA A 437 4.65 -21.67 17.87
N GLU A 438 3.88 -22.60 17.29
CA GLU A 438 4.37 -23.89 16.79
C GLU A 438 5.41 -23.74 15.67
N GLU A 439 5.41 -22.62 14.94
CA GLU A 439 6.41 -22.36 13.90
C GLU A 439 7.81 -22.13 14.45
N LEU A 440 7.89 -21.68 15.71
CA LEU A 440 9.16 -21.40 16.40
C LEU A 440 9.73 -22.66 17.05
N GLN A 441 8.89 -23.69 17.26
CA GLN A 441 9.28 -25.00 17.78
C GLN A 441 9.73 -25.92 16.64
N GLY A 442 10.62 -25.45 15.76
CA GLY A 442 11.11 -26.22 14.62
C GLY A 442 11.80 -27.53 15.03
N LYS A 443 11.94 -28.48 14.09
CA LYS A 443 12.53 -29.82 14.26
C LYS A 443 13.99 -29.84 14.79
N HIS A 444 14.59 -28.71 15.03
CA HIS A 444 15.88 -28.51 15.68
C HIS A 444 15.68 -27.43 16.74
N GLY A 445 15.49 -27.86 17.97
CA GLY A 445 15.32 -26.98 19.11
C GLY A 445 16.36 -25.86 19.12
N ASN A 446 15.90 -24.65 19.41
CA ASN A 446 16.64 -23.41 19.57
C ASN A 446 17.23 -22.78 18.28
N GLN A 447 16.49 -21.86 17.74
CA GLN A 447 17.08 -20.63 17.22
C GLN A 447 16.43 -19.42 17.87
#